data_5d12faf85707ab5c083730f642b75032
#
_entry.id   5d12faf85707ab5c083730f642b75032
#
_cell.length_a   1.000
_cell.length_b   1.000
_cell.length_c   1.000
_cell.angle_alpha   90.00
_cell.angle_beta   90.00
_cell.angle_gamma   90.00
#
_symmetry.space_group_name_H-M   'P 1'
#
loop_
_entity.id
_entity.type
_entity.pdbx_description
1 polymer ?
#
loop_
_entity_poly.entity_id
_entity_poly.type
_entity_poly.pdbx_seq_one_letter_code
_entity_poly.pdbx_strand_id
1 'polypeptide(L)'
;QDIYPINFDQDYQGILKESLRILRLWISKGVKIFRVDNPHTKPVHFWQDVMATIYKENPEVVFLAEAFTKPAMMHALGKAGFQQSYTYFTWRTSKEELTAYGNEVAHWTSSFFRPNFWVNTPDILPYHLQSGNPAMFALRAVLASTLTPSWGMYAGYELYESKPLAEGKEE
;
A
#
# COMPACT_ATOMS: atom_id res chain seq x y z
N GLN A 1 10.81 -10.59 -19.47
CA GLN A 1 11.03 -9.62 -18.38
C GLN A 1 10.44 -8.29 -18.87
N ASP A 2 9.39 -7.80 -18.19
CA ASP A 2 8.56 -6.71 -18.69
C ASP A 2 9.08 -5.31 -18.30
N ILE A 3 10.00 -5.24 -17.34
CA ILE A 3 10.56 -3.98 -16.84
C ILE A 3 12.08 -4.05 -16.70
N TYR A 4 12.72 -2.91 -16.88
CA TYR A 4 14.12 -2.68 -16.56
C TYR A 4 14.20 -1.75 -15.35
N PRO A 5 14.72 -2.20 -14.19
CA PRO A 5 14.83 -1.35 -13.02
C PRO A 5 15.85 -0.22 -13.27
N ILE A 6 15.49 0.97 -12.78
CA ILE A 6 16.42 2.11 -12.78
C ILE A 6 17.55 1.82 -11.81
N ASN A 7 18.80 2.05 -12.28
CA ASN A 7 19.97 1.95 -11.42
C ASN A 7 20.24 3.28 -10.72
N PHE A 8 19.91 3.36 -9.44
CA PHE A 8 20.09 4.57 -8.63
C PHE A 8 21.56 4.92 -8.37
N ASP A 9 22.48 3.95 -8.46
CA ASP A 9 23.90 4.17 -8.19
C ASP A 9 24.60 4.92 -9.34
N GLN A 10 24.03 4.89 -10.55
CA GLN A 10 24.62 5.56 -11.71
C GLN A 10 24.41 7.08 -11.71
N ASP A 11 23.21 7.53 -11.33
CA ASP A 11 22.88 8.96 -11.27
C ASP A 11 21.79 9.24 -10.23
N TYR A 12 22.13 9.05 -8.97
CA TYR A 12 21.19 9.27 -7.87
C TYR A 12 20.62 10.70 -7.86
N GLN A 13 21.49 11.70 -8.05
CA GLN A 13 21.08 13.11 -8.00
C GLN A 13 20.18 13.50 -9.16
N GLY A 14 20.44 13.00 -10.36
CA GLY A 14 19.58 13.22 -11.52
C GLY A 14 18.20 12.57 -11.34
N ILE A 15 18.16 11.32 -10.85
CA ILE A 15 16.91 10.61 -10.57
C ILE A 15 16.11 11.33 -9.50
N LEU A 16 16.73 11.75 -8.40
CA LEU A 16 16.09 12.50 -7.33
C LEU A 16 15.52 13.83 -7.84
N LYS A 17 16.32 14.60 -8.57
CA LYS A 17 15.92 15.89 -9.16
C LYS A 17 14.71 15.73 -10.07
N GLU A 18 14.72 14.74 -10.96
CA GLU A 18 13.63 14.50 -11.89
C GLU A 18 12.35 14.03 -11.17
N SER A 19 12.48 13.15 -10.20
CA SER A 19 11.34 12.71 -9.38
C SER A 19 10.70 13.89 -8.64
N LEU A 20 11.50 14.75 -8.03
CA LEU A 20 11.01 15.96 -7.38
C LEU A 20 10.36 16.93 -8.39
N ARG A 21 10.91 17.07 -9.60
CA ARG A 21 10.31 17.89 -10.66
C ARG A 21 8.92 17.40 -11.04
N ILE A 22 8.75 16.10 -11.19
CA ILE A 22 7.47 15.46 -11.53
C ILE A 22 6.46 15.66 -10.39
N LEU A 23 6.84 15.41 -9.15
CA LEU A 23 5.97 15.61 -8.00
C LEU A 23 5.52 17.08 -7.88
N ARG A 24 6.44 18.04 -7.98
CA ARG A 24 6.15 19.46 -7.94
C ARG A 24 5.19 19.89 -9.07
N LEU A 25 5.35 19.31 -10.27
CA LEU A 25 4.43 19.57 -11.37
C LEU A 25 3.00 19.18 -10.99
N TRP A 26 2.80 17.96 -10.45
CA TRP A 26 1.45 17.51 -10.07
C TRP A 26 0.91 18.25 -8.85
N ILE A 27 1.75 18.58 -7.88
CA ILE A 27 1.38 19.42 -6.74
C ILE A 27 0.90 20.80 -7.22
N SER A 28 1.60 21.41 -8.17
CA SER A 28 1.19 22.70 -8.75
C SER A 28 -0.16 22.64 -9.51
N LYS A 29 -0.60 21.43 -9.89
CA LYS A 29 -1.92 21.17 -10.47
C LYS A 29 -2.99 20.81 -9.43
N GLY A 30 -2.65 20.86 -8.13
CA GLY A 30 -3.57 20.60 -7.03
C GLY A 30 -3.58 19.17 -6.51
N VAL A 31 -2.71 18.29 -7.01
CA VAL A 31 -2.59 16.92 -6.46
C VAL A 31 -1.91 16.98 -5.10
N LYS A 32 -2.55 16.40 -4.09
CA LYS A 32 -2.05 16.37 -2.70
C LYS A 32 -1.83 14.96 -2.17
N ILE A 33 -2.34 13.93 -2.83
CA ILE A 33 -2.22 12.54 -2.40
C ILE A 33 -1.61 11.73 -3.55
N PHE A 34 -0.51 11.03 -3.25
CA PHE A 34 0.19 10.19 -4.20
C PHE A 34 0.19 8.74 -3.71
N ARG A 35 -0.41 7.85 -4.48
CA ARG A 35 -0.20 6.41 -4.32
C ARG A 35 1.06 6.02 -5.08
N VAL A 36 2.01 5.43 -4.40
CA VAL A 36 3.29 5.01 -4.96
C VAL A 36 3.26 3.51 -5.18
N ASP A 37 3.38 3.12 -6.44
CA ASP A 37 3.46 1.74 -6.88
C ASP A 37 4.81 1.13 -6.50
N ASN A 38 4.78 -0.01 -5.82
CA ASN A 38 5.95 -0.82 -5.48
C ASN A 38 7.15 0.00 -4.93
N PRO A 39 6.98 0.87 -3.91
CA PRO A 39 8.10 1.68 -3.39
C PRO A 39 9.23 0.84 -2.81
N HIS A 40 8.95 -0.39 -2.37
CA HIS A 40 9.93 -1.31 -1.81
C HIS A 40 10.98 -1.81 -2.83
N THR A 41 10.74 -1.58 -4.12
CA THR A 41 11.69 -1.91 -5.20
C THR A 41 12.74 -0.81 -5.43
N LYS A 42 12.66 0.30 -4.72
CA LYS A 42 13.60 1.42 -4.76
C LYS A 42 14.28 1.57 -3.41
N PRO A 43 15.48 2.20 -3.36
CA PRO A 43 16.19 2.38 -2.09
C PRO A 43 15.37 3.19 -1.08
N VAL A 44 15.33 2.76 0.18
CA VAL A 44 14.57 3.46 1.22
C VAL A 44 15.05 4.90 1.41
N HIS A 45 16.36 5.14 1.35
CA HIS A 45 16.92 6.50 1.49
C HIS A 45 16.48 7.44 0.35
N PHE A 46 16.20 6.91 -0.84
CA PHE A 46 15.64 7.72 -1.92
C PHE A 46 14.26 8.30 -1.51
N TRP A 47 13.40 7.47 -0.91
CA TRP A 47 12.11 7.93 -0.42
C TRP A 47 12.25 8.91 0.75
N GLN A 48 13.23 8.71 1.63
CA GLN A 48 13.53 9.66 2.70
C GLN A 48 13.88 11.04 2.14
N ASP A 49 14.75 11.11 1.13
CA ASP A 49 15.16 12.37 0.50
C ASP A 49 14.00 13.04 -0.24
N VAL A 50 13.21 12.27 -0.99
CA VAL A 50 12.02 12.76 -1.69
C VAL A 50 11.02 13.36 -0.70
N MET A 51 10.67 12.61 0.34
CA MET A 51 9.64 13.03 1.29
C MET A 51 10.12 14.16 2.18
N ALA A 52 11.35 14.14 2.65
CA ALA A 52 11.92 15.25 3.43
C ALA A 52 11.87 16.57 2.65
N THR A 53 12.14 16.51 1.34
CA THR A 53 12.07 17.68 0.46
C THR A 53 10.64 18.15 0.25
N ILE A 54 9.74 17.24 -0.15
CA ILE A 54 8.34 17.58 -0.45
C ILE A 54 7.61 18.06 0.81
N TYR A 55 7.78 17.42 1.97
CA TYR A 55 7.10 17.85 3.21
C TYR A 55 7.56 19.19 3.72
N LYS A 56 8.83 19.56 3.48
CA LYS A 56 9.32 20.91 3.79
C LYS A 56 8.65 21.98 2.92
N GLU A 57 8.37 21.67 1.67
CA GLU A 57 7.78 22.58 0.70
C GLU A 57 6.25 22.60 0.76
N ASN A 58 5.64 21.43 0.99
CA ASN A 58 4.20 21.17 0.92
C ASN A 58 3.79 20.17 2.01
N PRO A 59 3.67 20.61 3.27
CA PRO A 59 3.44 19.72 4.42
C PRO A 59 2.08 18.98 4.37
N GLU A 60 1.15 19.44 3.53
CA GLU A 60 -0.15 18.82 3.34
C GLU A 60 -0.14 17.63 2.36
N VAL A 61 0.97 17.37 1.69
CA VAL A 61 1.07 16.26 0.74
C VAL A 61 1.16 14.92 1.47
N VAL A 62 0.45 13.93 0.97
CA VAL A 62 0.35 12.59 1.54
C VAL A 62 0.88 11.54 0.55
N PHE A 63 1.71 10.63 1.03
CA PHE A 63 2.20 9.49 0.27
C PHE A 63 1.64 8.18 0.82
N LEU A 64 1.03 7.39 -0.06
CA LEU A 64 0.49 6.07 0.22
C LEU A 64 1.37 5.02 -0.44
N ALA A 65 1.88 4.05 0.32
CA ALA A 65 2.71 2.98 -0.21
C ALA A 65 1.86 1.80 -0.66
N GLU A 66 1.95 1.43 -1.91
CA GLU A 66 1.51 0.10 -2.34
C GLU A 66 2.71 -0.84 -2.25
N ALA A 67 2.85 -1.48 -1.09
CA ALA A 67 4.06 -2.23 -0.75
C ALA A 67 3.72 -3.61 -0.15
N PHE A 68 3.58 -4.60 -1.01
CA PHE A 68 3.45 -6.00 -0.60
C PHE A 68 4.84 -6.63 -0.49
N THR A 69 5.46 -6.45 0.67
CA THR A 69 6.84 -6.86 0.92
C THR A 69 7.01 -7.40 2.35
N LYS A 70 8.23 -7.80 2.69
CA LYS A 70 8.54 -8.31 4.03
C LYS A 70 8.25 -7.25 5.10
N PRO A 71 7.78 -7.61 6.30
CA PRO A 71 7.44 -6.67 7.37
C PRO A 71 8.52 -5.63 7.65
N ALA A 72 9.78 -6.03 7.71
CA ALA A 72 10.89 -5.11 7.96
C ALA A 72 10.98 -3.98 6.91
N MET A 73 10.73 -4.29 5.64
CA MET A 73 10.73 -3.29 4.57
C MET A 73 9.48 -2.39 4.64
N MET A 74 8.30 -2.96 4.93
CA MET A 74 7.07 -2.16 5.14
C MET A 74 7.27 -1.16 6.28
N HIS A 75 7.85 -1.61 7.39
CA HIS A 75 8.15 -0.75 8.53
C HIS A 75 9.21 0.33 8.19
N ALA A 76 10.21 -0.02 7.38
CA ALA A 76 11.22 0.95 6.93
C ALA A 76 10.58 2.05 6.06
N LEU A 77 9.65 1.71 5.18
CA LEU A 77 8.90 2.67 4.37
C LEU A 77 8.02 3.58 5.25
N GLY A 78 7.32 3.02 6.25
CA GLY A 78 6.57 3.82 7.21
C GLY A 78 7.45 4.82 7.96
N LYS A 79 8.62 4.39 8.42
CA LYS A 79 9.62 5.26 9.06
C LYS A 79 10.26 6.26 8.11
N ALA A 80 10.32 5.95 6.82
CA ALA A 80 10.83 6.87 5.79
C ALA A 80 9.89 8.05 5.51
N GLY A 81 8.61 7.93 5.92
CA GLY A 81 7.65 9.03 5.81
C GLY A 81 6.36 8.71 5.04
N PHE A 82 6.14 7.48 4.60
CA PHE A 82 4.84 7.10 4.05
C PHE A 82 3.76 7.16 5.14
N GLN A 83 2.72 7.97 4.95
CA GLN A 83 1.67 8.15 5.95
C GLN A 83 0.73 6.95 6.04
N GLN A 84 0.62 6.16 4.98
CA GLN A 84 -0.21 4.97 4.93
C GLN A 84 0.44 3.93 4.03
N SER A 85 0.20 2.65 4.30
CA SER A 85 0.64 1.55 3.45
C SER A 85 -0.46 0.51 3.26
N TYR A 86 -0.51 -0.10 2.09
CA TYR A 86 -1.18 -1.37 1.87
C TYR A 86 -0.54 -2.44 2.75
N THR A 87 -1.27 -3.49 3.06
CA THR A 87 -0.89 -4.46 4.09
C THR A 87 -1.18 -5.89 3.68
N TYR A 88 -0.63 -6.84 4.42
CA TYR A 88 -0.93 -8.27 4.27
C TYR A 88 -2.29 -8.70 4.85
N PHE A 89 -3.15 -7.78 5.29
CA PHE A 89 -4.51 -8.13 5.73
C PHE A 89 -5.21 -9.01 4.70
N THR A 90 -5.06 -8.70 3.42
CA THR A 90 -5.66 -9.43 2.30
C THR A 90 -5.39 -10.94 2.38
N TRP A 91 -4.21 -11.36 2.82
CA TRP A 91 -3.79 -12.76 2.90
C TRP A 91 -3.78 -13.35 4.32
N ARG A 92 -4.17 -12.58 5.33
CA ARG A 92 -4.38 -13.10 6.68
C ARG A 92 -5.80 -13.66 6.76
N THR A 93 -5.95 -14.98 6.86
CA THR A 93 -7.25 -15.65 6.74
C THR A 93 -7.65 -16.43 7.99
N SER A 94 -6.70 -16.94 8.78
CA SER A 94 -7.00 -17.63 10.02
C SER A 94 -7.24 -16.65 11.18
N LYS A 95 -7.93 -17.11 12.22
CA LYS A 95 -8.15 -16.34 13.45
C LYS A 95 -6.83 -15.95 14.11
N GLU A 96 -5.89 -16.88 14.13
CA GLU A 96 -4.57 -16.71 14.74
C GLU A 96 -3.77 -15.62 14.01
N GLU A 97 -3.73 -15.67 12.68
CA GLU A 97 -3.05 -14.68 11.85
C GLU A 97 -3.67 -13.29 11.99
N LEU A 98 -4.99 -13.20 11.95
CA LEU A 98 -5.72 -11.94 12.10
C LEU A 98 -5.53 -11.35 13.49
N THR A 99 -5.53 -12.17 14.54
CA THR A 99 -5.29 -11.73 15.92
C THR A 99 -3.85 -11.23 16.08
N ALA A 100 -2.87 -11.98 15.59
CA ALA A 100 -1.47 -11.58 15.67
C ALA A 100 -1.22 -10.27 14.92
N TYR A 101 -1.75 -10.15 13.71
CA TYR A 101 -1.60 -8.97 12.86
C TYR A 101 -2.36 -7.76 13.44
N GLY A 102 -3.57 -7.96 13.95
CA GLY A 102 -4.31 -6.92 14.64
C GLY A 102 -3.57 -6.34 15.85
N ASN A 103 -2.94 -7.21 16.66
CA ASN A 103 -2.10 -6.76 17.77
C ASN A 103 -0.84 -6.03 17.29
N GLU A 104 -0.20 -6.49 16.21
CA GLU A 104 0.96 -5.80 15.63
C GLU A 104 0.61 -4.36 15.24
N VAL A 105 -0.45 -4.17 14.46
CA VAL A 105 -0.81 -2.84 13.94
C VAL A 105 -1.40 -1.92 15.01
N ALA A 106 -2.09 -2.47 16.02
CA ALA A 106 -2.69 -1.68 17.08
C ALA A 106 -1.69 -1.20 18.13
N HIS A 107 -0.65 -1.97 18.39
CA HIS A 107 0.26 -1.72 19.53
C HIS A 107 1.69 -1.48 19.11
N TRP A 108 2.27 -2.40 18.36
CA TRP A 108 3.70 -2.37 18.10
C TRP A 108 4.11 -1.36 17.02
N THR A 109 3.35 -1.26 15.92
CA THR A 109 3.70 -0.40 14.79
C THR A 109 2.92 0.91 14.77
N SER A 110 1.96 1.10 15.65
CA SER A 110 1.01 2.21 15.65
C SER A 110 1.65 3.62 15.68
N SER A 111 2.86 3.75 16.21
CA SER A 111 3.56 5.03 16.31
C SER A 111 4.16 5.53 14.98
N PHE A 112 4.41 4.63 14.02
CA PHE A 112 5.08 4.97 12.77
C PHE A 112 4.46 4.35 11.51
N PHE A 113 3.46 3.50 11.64
CA PHE A 113 2.86 2.78 10.53
C PHE A 113 1.34 2.90 10.56
N ARG A 114 0.75 3.36 9.47
CA ARG A 114 -0.71 3.46 9.29
C ARG A 114 -1.14 2.40 8.27
N PRO A 115 -1.71 1.28 8.73
CA PRO A 115 -2.17 0.24 7.83
C PRO A 115 -3.45 0.66 7.11
N ASN A 116 -3.54 0.28 5.82
CA ASN A 116 -4.80 0.26 5.09
C ASN A 116 -5.18 -1.19 4.81
N PHE A 117 -6.35 -1.61 5.28
CA PHE A 117 -6.82 -2.98 5.07
C PHE A 117 -7.66 -3.06 3.80
N TRP A 118 -7.05 -3.58 2.75
CA TRP A 118 -7.75 -3.84 1.50
C TRP A 118 -8.43 -5.21 1.53
N VAL A 119 -9.74 -5.25 1.23
CA VAL A 119 -10.50 -6.50 1.07
C VAL A 119 -10.21 -7.14 -0.28
N ASN A 120 -10.02 -6.33 -1.31
CA ASN A 120 -9.52 -6.65 -2.65
C ASN A 120 -8.86 -5.40 -3.23
N THR A 121 -8.09 -5.52 -4.29
CA THR A 121 -7.48 -4.38 -5.00
C THR A 121 -7.78 -4.46 -6.49
N PRO A 122 -7.49 -3.43 -7.30
CA PRO A 122 -7.57 -3.55 -8.76
C PRO A 122 -6.76 -4.69 -9.36
N ASP A 123 -5.68 -5.10 -8.68
CA ASP A 123 -4.73 -6.10 -9.15
C ASP A 123 -4.89 -7.46 -8.46
N ILE A 124 -5.69 -7.54 -7.37
CA ILE A 124 -5.73 -8.74 -6.53
C ILE A 124 -7.17 -9.07 -6.13
N LEU A 125 -7.63 -10.23 -6.56
CA LEU A 125 -8.84 -10.89 -6.09
C LEU A 125 -8.45 -12.09 -5.22
N PRO A 126 -8.46 -11.96 -3.88
CA PRO A 126 -8.01 -13.03 -2.98
C PRO A 126 -8.76 -14.33 -3.16
N TYR A 127 -8.08 -15.47 -3.03
CA TYR A 127 -8.67 -16.80 -3.21
C TYR A 127 -9.95 -17.02 -2.41
N HIS A 128 -10.01 -16.52 -1.17
CA HIS A 128 -11.19 -16.69 -0.32
C HIS A 128 -12.44 -15.94 -0.82
N LEU A 129 -12.30 -14.98 -1.74
CA LEU A 129 -13.41 -14.28 -2.38
C LEU A 129 -13.85 -14.94 -3.69
N GLN A 130 -13.00 -15.77 -4.30
CA GLN A 130 -13.25 -16.36 -5.63
C GLN A 130 -14.43 -17.37 -5.64
N SER A 131 -14.86 -17.82 -4.46
CA SER A 131 -16.09 -18.62 -4.36
C SER A 131 -17.39 -17.82 -4.60
N GLY A 132 -17.34 -16.50 -4.58
CA GLY A 132 -18.52 -15.63 -4.67
C GLY A 132 -19.44 -15.70 -3.46
N ASN A 133 -19.01 -16.30 -2.34
CA ASN A 133 -19.85 -16.44 -1.15
C ASN A 133 -20.10 -15.09 -0.47
N PRO A 134 -21.34 -14.56 -0.46
CA PRO A 134 -21.66 -13.25 0.15
C PRO A 134 -21.25 -13.13 1.61
N ALA A 135 -21.31 -14.23 2.39
CA ALA A 135 -20.90 -14.23 3.79
C ALA A 135 -19.41 -13.98 3.95
N MET A 136 -18.56 -14.46 3.02
CA MET A 136 -17.13 -14.18 3.05
C MET A 136 -16.85 -12.71 2.72
N PHE A 137 -17.52 -12.13 1.73
CA PHE A 137 -17.43 -10.70 1.42
C PHE A 137 -17.83 -9.85 2.63
N ALA A 138 -18.99 -10.14 3.26
CA ALA A 138 -19.44 -9.43 4.44
C ALA A 138 -18.43 -9.56 5.62
N LEU A 139 -17.92 -10.77 5.89
CA LEU A 139 -16.95 -11.04 6.94
C LEU A 139 -15.69 -10.20 6.75
N ARG A 140 -15.13 -10.21 5.54
CA ARG A 140 -13.89 -9.46 5.24
C ARG A 140 -14.09 -7.95 5.33
N ALA A 141 -15.21 -7.43 4.86
CA ALA A 141 -15.53 -6.01 4.95
C ALA A 141 -15.69 -5.57 6.42
N VAL A 142 -16.36 -6.36 7.24
CA VAL A 142 -16.51 -6.06 8.68
C VAL A 142 -15.15 -6.05 9.37
N LEU A 143 -14.32 -7.07 9.16
CA LEU A 143 -12.98 -7.12 9.75
C LEU A 143 -12.11 -5.94 9.30
N ALA A 144 -12.10 -5.62 8.00
CA ALA A 144 -11.32 -4.50 7.49
C ALA A 144 -11.79 -3.17 8.09
N SER A 145 -13.08 -2.91 8.11
CA SER A 145 -13.63 -1.62 8.56
C SER A 145 -13.62 -1.42 10.09
N THR A 146 -13.47 -2.48 10.88
CA THR A 146 -13.51 -2.39 12.35
C THR A 146 -12.15 -2.57 13.02
N LEU A 147 -11.17 -3.20 12.37
CA LEU A 147 -9.85 -3.46 12.95
C LEU A 147 -8.82 -2.37 12.65
N THR A 148 -9.11 -1.45 11.74
CA THR A 148 -8.19 -0.36 11.38
C THR A 148 -8.96 0.92 11.06
N PRO A 149 -8.36 2.11 11.30
CA PRO A 149 -9.01 3.39 10.95
C PRO A 149 -9.04 3.67 9.44
N SER A 150 -8.32 2.88 8.62
CA SER A 150 -8.28 3.04 7.17
C SER A 150 -8.40 1.69 6.48
N TRP A 151 -9.35 1.58 5.57
CA TRP A 151 -9.56 0.38 4.78
C TRP A 151 -9.97 0.72 3.36
N GLY A 152 -9.79 -0.22 2.45
CA GLY A 152 -10.09 -0.04 1.05
C GLY A 152 -10.93 -1.19 0.48
N MET A 153 -11.72 -0.84 -0.51
CA MET A 153 -12.58 -1.76 -1.26
C MET A 153 -12.55 -1.35 -2.73
N TYR A 154 -12.20 -2.26 -3.59
CA TYR A 154 -12.26 -2.04 -5.03
C TYR A 154 -13.68 -2.21 -5.55
N ALA A 155 -14.07 -1.37 -6.50
CA ALA A 155 -15.40 -1.41 -7.13
C ALA A 155 -15.72 -2.80 -7.69
N GLY A 156 -16.98 -3.24 -7.52
CA GLY A 156 -17.41 -4.61 -7.85
C GLY A 156 -17.46 -5.53 -6.62
N TYR A 157 -16.81 -5.17 -5.51
CA TYR A 157 -16.88 -5.93 -4.27
C TYR A 157 -18.33 -6.03 -3.76
N GLU A 158 -19.07 -4.95 -3.83
CA GLU A 158 -20.49 -4.86 -3.46
C GLU A 158 -21.41 -5.73 -4.34
N LEU A 159 -20.93 -6.12 -5.52
CA LEU A 159 -21.60 -7.01 -6.44
C LEU A 159 -21.12 -8.47 -6.34
N TYR A 160 -20.25 -8.74 -5.37
CA TYR A 160 -19.61 -10.06 -5.17
C TYR A 160 -18.82 -10.54 -6.39
N GLU A 161 -18.14 -9.61 -7.08
CA GLU A 161 -17.26 -9.99 -8.17
C GLU A 161 -16.16 -10.94 -7.68
N SER A 162 -16.19 -12.15 -8.24
CA SER A 162 -15.41 -13.29 -7.75
C SER A 162 -14.65 -14.03 -8.84
N LYS A 163 -14.74 -13.56 -10.09
CA LYS A 163 -14.10 -14.22 -11.22
C LYS A 163 -12.69 -13.67 -11.45
N PRO A 164 -11.63 -14.48 -11.20
CA PRO A 164 -10.27 -14.06 -11.51
C PRO A 164 -10.03 -13.97 -13.03
N LEU A 165 -9.01 -13.21 -13.44
CA LEU A 165 -8.60 -13.10 -14.84
C LEU A 165 -8.09 -14.43 -15.40
N ALA A 166 -7.42 -15.23 -14.58
CA ALA A 166 -6.97 -16.56 -14.91
C ALA A 166 -7.25 -17.53 -13.77
N GLU A 167 -7.64 -18.76 -14.11
CA GLU A 167 -7.91 -19.82 -13.13
C GLU A 167 -6.67 -20.10 -12.27
N GLY A 168 -6.87 -20.23 -10.95
CA GLY A 168 -5.80 -20.50 -10.00
C GLY A 168 -4.86 -19.33 -9.72
N LYS A 169 -5.24 -18.11 -10.12
CA LYS A 169 -4.52 -16.87 -9.79
C LYS A 169 -5.35 -15.91 -8.98
N GLU A 170 -4.71 -14.97 -8.32
CA GLU A 170 -5.35 -13.86 -7.62
C GLU A 170 -5.39 -12.57 -8.46
N GLU A 171 -4.66 -12.56 -9.57
CA GLU A 171 -4.62 -11.49 -10.56
C GLU A 171 -5.66 -11.72 -11.68
#